data_b9f153f5179ce5e958bef282700ee404
#
_entry.id   b9f153f5179ce5e958bef282700ee404
#
_cell.length_a   1.000
_cell.length_b   1.000
_cell.length_c   1.000
_cell.angle_alpha   90.00
_cell.angle_beta   90.00
_cell.angle_gamma   90.00
#
_symmetry.space_group_name_H-M   'P 1'
#
loop_
_entity.id
_entity.type
_entity.pdbx_description
1 polymer ?
#
loop_
_entity_poly.entity_id
_entity_poly.type
_entity_poly.pdbx_seq_one_letter_code
_entity_poly.pdbx_strand_id
1 'polypeptide(L)'
;MDRKQIALQASQLKTKEDLLNILNQIKRAEIENMGFDSSKYHPFTEKQLNFYCNPNHTFHRYRQFKIKKKSGKEPRQITAPRTRTFMMMLSAVNELFRSMYTPSEYAMGFTDGRSVVTNATAHIGMEYVLNIDLKDFFPSIHQARVWKRLQVPPFKFAQPIASLLAGICCMKETREDEKGNKTDVYVLPQGAPTSPIITNMICDKLDFYLSRLAKRFNMNYTRYADDITFSSMRFVYGRSGKFMQELQRIIKEQGFTINESKTRLQRRGNRQEVTGIIISDKLNVCQKYVRDIRNILYMWDRYGYNVAYNKFFPKYKEEKGHVKKGNPDLINVIDGKLMYLKMVKGEEDSVYTRLHTKFIKLANKDVIAEKTNSKGVTYLETTGIADFEKKNSTKIIFAISEKGHHYAYFVLNEKKFLVSVNKSLTIEEEQNKDILAISTCRGKNDKPFWLIHRKDKVMVPPPPAIDVDELNKVLDSLLNTY
;
A
#
# COMPACT_ATOMS: atom_id res chain seq x y z
N MET A 1 -8.43 -1.15 -21.77
CA MET A 1 -9.33 -0.01 -22.00
C MET A 1 -8.68 1.25 -21.43
N ASP A 2 -8.55 2.31 -22.23
CA ASP A 2 -7.96 3.58 -21.80
C ASP A 2 -8.98 4.44 -21.02
N ARG A 3 -8.50 5.28 -20.08
CA ARG A 3 -9.36 6.18 -19.28
C ARG A 3 -10.18 7.16 -20.12
N LYS A 4 -9.67 7.60 -21.27
CA LYS A 4 -10.42 8.45 -22.21
C LYS A 4 -11.65 7.73 -22.79
N GLN A 5 -11.50 6.46 -23.13
CA GLN A 5 -12.61 5.63 -23.62
C GLN A 5 -13.65 5.40 -22.51
N ILE A 6 -13.18 5.13 -21.26
CA ILE A 6 -14.09 4.99 -20.12
C ILE A 6 -14.87 6.29 -19.90
N ALA A 7 -14.21 7.44 -19.90
CA ALA A 7 -14.87 8.73 -19.71
C ALA A 7 -15.91 9.03 -20.79
N LEU A 8 -15.61 8.72 -22.05
CA LEU A 8 -16.54 8.91 -23.16
C LEU A 8 -17.81 8.05 -23.00
N GLN A 9 -17.63 6.75 -22.72
CA GLN A 9 -18.76 5.85 -22.49
C GLN A 9 -19.54 6.24 -21.23
N ALA A 10 -18.84 6.63 -20.15
CA ALA A 10 -19.46 7.06 -18.90
C ALA A 10 -20.34 8.30 -19.08
N SER A 11 -19.97 9.22 -19.98
CA SER A 11 -20.77 10.40 -20.29
C SER A 11 -22.14 10.09 -20.96
N GLN A 12 -22.27 8.88 -21.51
CA GLN A 12 -23.45 8.42 -22.24
C GLN A 12 -24.35 7.50 -21.42
N LEU A 13 -23.99 7.20 -20.15
CA LEU A 13 -24.77 6.29 -19.29
C LEU A 13 -26.18 6.82 -19.02
N LYS A 14 -27.18 6.05 -19.41
CA LYS A 14 -28.60 6.37 -19.19
C LYS A 14 -29.31 5.30 -18.38
N THR A 15 -28.96 4.04 -18.59
CA THR A 15 -29.66 2.89 -18.01
C THR A 15 -28.77 2.13 -17.03
N LYS A 16 -29.39 1.30 -16.20
CA LYS A 16 -28.68 0.36 -15.32
C LYS A 16 -27.85 -0.65 -16.13
N GLU A 17 -28.34 -1.04 -17.28
CA GLU A 17 -27.64 -1.96 -18.18
C GLU A 17 -26.37 -1.33 -18.73
N ASP A 18 -26.42 -0.05 -19.14
CA ASP A 18 -25.22 0.68 -19.58
C ASP A 18 -24.16 0.71 -18.47
N LEU A 19 -24.60 0.97 -17.22
CA LEU A 19 -23.70 0.95 -16.06
C LEU A 19 -23.10 -0.44 -15.84
N LEU A 20 -23.89 -1.50 -15.91
CA LEU A 20 -23.41 -2.88 -15.76
C LEU A 20 -22.38 -3.22 -16.85
N ASN A 21 -22.65 -2.83 -18.08
CA ASN A 21 -21.80 -3.09 -19.23
C ASN A 21 -20.43 -2.40 -19.08
N ILE A 22 -20.39 -1.12 -18.73
CA ILE A 22 -19.12 -0.41 -18.55
C ILE A 22 -18.31 -0.97 -17.36
N LEU A 23 -18.97 -1.31 -16.25
CA LEU A 23 -18.28 -1.93 -15.10
C LEU A 23 -17.67 -3.30 -15.47
N ASN A 24 -18.35 -4.07 -16.31
CA ASN A 24 -17.84 -5.33 -16.83
C ASN A 24 -16.67 -5.15 -17.78
N GLN A 25 -16.71 -4.14 -18.64
CA GLN A 25 -15.56 -3.82 -19.51
C GLN A 25 -14.33 -3.40 -18.71
N ILE A 26 -14.50 -2.54 -17.70
CA ILE A 26 -13.40 -2.12 -16.82
C ILE A 26 -12.83 -3.34 -16.08
N LYS A 27 -13.67 -4.18 -15.50
CA LYS A 27 -13.25 -5.40 -14.80
C LYS A 27 -12.44 -6.32 -15.71
N ARG A 28 -12.90 -6.52 -16.94
CA ARG A 28 -12.20 -7.35 -17.94
C ARG A 28 -10.81 -6.79 -18.22
N ALA A 29 -10.72 -5.50 -18.49
CA ALA A 29 -9.45 -4.83 -18.76
C ALA A 29 -8.47 -4.91 -17.56
N GLU A 30 -8.98 -4.78 -16.31
CA GLU A 30 -8.14 -4.97 -15.11
C GLU A 30 -7.59 -6.39 -14.99
N ILE A 31 -8.40 -7.41 -15.27
CA ILE A 31 -8.00 -8.83 -15.21
C ILE A 31 -6.94 -9.12 -16.28
N GLU A 32 -7.13 -8.64 -17.51
CA GLU A 32 -6.17 -8.76 -18.61
C GLU A 32 -4.83 -8.09 -18.29
N ASN A 33 -4.85 -6.88 -17.72
CA ASN A 33 -3.64 -6.17 -17.29
C ASN A 33 -2.88 -6.88 -16.15
N MET A 34 -3.57 -7.68 -15.34
CA MET A 34 -2.94 -8.49 -14.28
C MET A 34 -2.34 -9.80 -14.79
N GLY A 35 -2.43 -10.07 -16.10
CA GLY A 35 -1.92 -11.30 -16.72
C GLY A 35 -2.72 -12.57 -16.37
N PHE A 36 -3.95 -12.42 -15.88
CA PHE A 36 -4.83 -13.57 -15.63
C PHE A 36 -5.50 -14.05 -16.90
N ASP A 37 -5.67 -15.37 -17.01
CA ASP A 37 -6.38 -16.02 -18.10
C ASP A 37 -7.83 -15.50 -18.21
N SER A 38 -8.16 -14.96 -19.37
CA SER A 38 -9.50 -14.44 -19.67
C SER A 38 -10.59 -15.51 -19.64
N SER A 39 -10.25 -16.80 -19.73
CA SER A 39 -11.20 -17.92 -19.61
C SER A 39 -11.84 -17.99 -18.22
N LYS A 40 -11.21 -17.42 -17.18
CA LYS A 40 -11.71 -17.34 -15.80
C LYS A 40 -12.48 -16.04 -15.51
N TYR A 41 -12.77 -15.25 -16.54
CA TYR A 41 -13.56 -14.03 -16.40
C TYR A 41 -15.04 -14.37 -16.19
N HIS A 42 -15.59 -13.90 -15.08
CA HIS A 42 -17.02 -13.96 -14.80
C HIS A 42 -17.56 -12.52 -14.69
N PRO A 43 -18.46 -12.10 -15.60
CA PRO A 43 -19.04 -10.76 -15.56
C PRO A 43 -19.87 -10.54 -14.26
N PHE A 44 -20.00 -9.29 -13.88
CA PHE A 44 -21.01 -8.93 -12.88
C PHE A 44 -22.39 -9.16 -13.47
N THR A 45 -23.29 -9.69 -12.65
CA THR A 45 -24.70 -9.89 -13.04
C THR A 45 -25.56 -8.72 -12.56
N GLU A 46 -26.72 -8.55 -13.19
CA GLU A 46 -27.70 -7.56 -12.76
C GLU A 46 -28.17 -7.79 -11.32
N LYS A 47 -28.35 -9.05 -10.91
CA LYS A 47 -28.69 -9.41 -9.53
C LYS A 47 -27.63 -8.93 -8.53
N GLN A 48 -26.35 -9.08 -8.89
CA GLN A 48 -25.22 -8.58 -8.07
C GLN A 48 -25.22 -7.04 -8.00
N LEU A 49 -25.44 -6.35 -9.12
CA LEU A 49 -25.52 -4.90 -9.15
C LEU A 49 -26.66 -4.39 -8.26
N ASN A 50 -27.87 -4.93 -8.41
CA ASN A 50 -29.02 -4.60 -7.58
C ASN A 50 -28.76 -4.83 -6.09
N PHE A 51 -28.14 -5.96 -5.75
CA PHE A 51 -27.80 -6.28 -4.36
C PHE A 51 -26.78 -5.30 -3.78
N TYR A 52 -25.70 -5.02 -4.53
CA TYR A 52 -24.62 -4.15 -4.05
C TYR A 52 -24.95 -2.66 -4.11
N CYS A 53 -25.91 -2.23 -4.91
CA CYS A 53 -26.39 -0.85 -4.91
C CYS A 53 -27.32 -0.51 -3.73
N ASN A 54 -27.81 -1.51 -2.99
CA ASN A 54 -28.66 -1.27 -1.83
C ASN A 54 -27.83 -1.09 -0.55
N PRO A 55 -27.74 0.12 0.02
CA PRO A 55 -26.94 0.38 1.22
C PRO A 55 -27.50 -0.34 2.47
N ASN A 56 -28.74 -0.77 2.49
CA ASN A 56 -29.32 -1.54 3.60
C ASN A 56 -28.66 -2.93 3.77
N HIS A 57 -28.06 -3.46 2.73
CA HIS A 57 -27.33 -4.73 2.79
C HIS A 57 -25.90 -4.58 3.39
N THR A 58 -25.65 -3.57 4.21
CA THR A 58 -24.31 -3.26 4.78
C THR A 58 -23.65 -4.46 5.44
N PHE A 59 -24.38 -5.23 6.24
CA PHE A 59 -23.86 -6.44 6.90
C PHE A 59 -23.32 -7.49 5.92
N HIS A 60 -23.97 -7.68 4.79
CA HIS A 60 -23.57 -8.62 3.74
C HIS A 60 -22.47 -8.07 2.84
N ARG A 61 -22.41 -6.75 2.67
CA ARG A 61 -21.48 -6.03 1.79
C ARG A 61 -20.13 -5.78 2.47
N TYR A 62 -20.14 -5.45 3.76
CA TYR A 62 -18.95 -5.04 4.50
C TYR A 62 -18.68 -5.93 5.70
N ARG A 63 -17.40 -6.00 6.08
CA ARG A 63 -16.93 -6.49 7.37
C ARG A 63 -16.26 -5.36 8.13
N GLN A 64 -16.50 -5.29 9.42
CA GLN A 64 -15.89 -4.30 10.29
C GLN A 64 -14.83 -4.95 11.16
N PHE A 65 -13.71 -4.28 11.35
CA PHE A 65 -12.66 -4.68 12.28
C PHE A 65 -11.91 -3.46 12.79
N LYS A 66 -11.28 -3.61 13.96
CA LYS A 66 -10.56 -2.53 14.62
C LYS A 66 -9.06 -2.67 14.40
N ILE A 67 -8.38 -1.57 14.10
CA ILE A 67 -6.92 -1.47 13.98
C ILE A 67 -6.40 -0.60 15.11
N LYS A 68 -5.42 -1.09 15.90
CA LYS A 68 -4.78 -0.33 16.97
C LYS A 68 -4.08 0.92 16.40
N LYS A 69 -4.25 2.07 17.05
CA LYS A 69 -3.49 3.28 16.74
C LYS A 69 -2.16 3.27 17.50
N LYS A 70 -1.09 3.75 16.87
CA LYS A 70 0.25 3.86 17.50
C LYS A 70 0.29 4.71 18.77
N SER A 71 -0.68 5.59 18.97
CA SER A 71 -0.74 6.55 20.07
C SER A 71 -1.46 6.05 21.34
N GLY A 72 -1.80 4.75 21.43
CA GLY A 72 -2.60 4.22 22.53
C GLY A 72 -4.06 4.73 22.60
N LYS A 73 -4.46 5.61 21.67
CA LYS A 73 -5.85 6.12 21.54
C LYS A 73 -6.77 5.01 21.05
N GLU A 74 -8.08 5.24 21.18
CA GLU A 74 -9.11 4.32 20.67
C GLU A 74 -8.79 3.76 19.28
N PRO A 75 -8.98 2.45 19.08
CA PRO A 75 -8.66 1.81 17.83
C PRO A 75 -9.49 2.39 16.67
N ARG A 76 -8.90 2.43 15.47
CA ARG A 76 -9.61 2.86 14.26
C ARG A 76 -10.50 1.73 13.77
N GLN A 77 -11.79 2.00 13.58
CA GLN A 77 -12.71 1.08 12.95
C GLN A 77 -12.54 1.14 11.43
N ILE A 78 -12.34 0.00 10.82
CA ILE A 78 -12.23 -0.16 9.36
C ILE A 78 -13.41 -0.96 8.87
N THR A 79 -14.01 -0.48 7.80
CA THR A 79 -15.16 -1.11 7.12
C THR A 79 -14.72 -1.49 5.71
N ALA A 80 -14.32 -2.74 5.54
CA ALA A 80 -13.79 -3.25 4.27
C ALA A 80 -14.81 -4.13 3.55
N PRO A 81 -14.82 -4.17 2.21
CA PRO A 81 -15.66 -5.08 1.43
C PRO A 81 -15.50 -6.53 1.89
N ARG A 82 -16.60 -7.24 2.05
CA ARG A 82 -16.62 -8.63 2.58
C ARG A 82 -16.20 -9.64 1.53
N THR A 83 -16.67 -9.46 0.28
CA THR A 83 -16.46 -10.39 -0.82
C THR A 83 -15.51 -9.83 -1.86
N ARG A 84 -14.78 -10.73 -2.56
CA ARG A 84 -13.92 -10.35 -3.69
C ARG A 84 -14.74 -9.71 -4.82
N THR A 85 -15.94 -10.23 -5.10
CA THR A 85 -16.84 -9.67 -6.13
C THR A 85 -17.19 -8.22 -5.84
N PHE A 86 -17.57 -7.91 -4.60
CA PHE A 86 -17.90 -6.53 -4.22
C PHE A 86 -16.68 -5.62 -4.25
N MET A 87 -15.51 -6.12 -3.80
CA MET A 87 -14.24 -5.40 -3.92
C MET A 87 -13.95 -5.03 -5.38
N MET A 88 -14.05 -5.99 -6.31
CA MET A 88 -13.82 -5.76 -7.74
C MET A 88 -14.84 -4.78 -8.34
N MET A 89 -16.10 -4.85 -7.91
CA MET A 89 -17.12 -3.90 -8.37
C MET A 89 -16.83 -2.47 -7.90
N LEU A 90 -16.41 -2.29 -6.64
CA LEU A 90 -15.97 -1.00 -6.13
C LEU A 90 -14.69 -0.50 -6.82
N SER A 91 -13.76 -1.40 -7.18
CA SER A 91 -12.56 -1.05 -7.96
C SER A 91 -12.94 -0.54 -9.35
N ALA A 92 -13.86 -1.22 -10.03
CA ALA A 92 -14.36 -0.77 -11.33
C ALA A 92 -15.08 0.58 -11.25
N VAL A 93 -15.90 0.82 -10.22
CA VAL A 93 -16.52 2.12 -9.96
C VAL A 93 -15.47 3.20 -9.65
N ASN A 94 -14.43 2.85 -8.91
CA ASN A 94 -13.32 3.77 -8.63
C ASN A 94 -12.59 4.19 -9.93
N GLU A 95 -12.33 3.24 -10.84
CA GLU A 95 -11.69 3.55 -12.13
C GLU A 95 -12.61 4.37 -13.04
N LEU A 96 -13.93 4.09 -13.03
CA LEU A 96 -14.93 4.93 -13.68
C LEU A 96 -14.85 6.39 -13.20
N PHE A 97 -14.79 6.63 -11.90
CA PHE A 97 -14.66 7.97 -11.35
C PHE A 97 -13.31 8.61 -11.70
N ARG A 98 -12.22 7.86 -11.62
CA ARG A 98 -10.87 8.34 -11.98
C ARG A 98 -10.74 8.74 -13.45
N SER A 99 -11.52 8.11 -14.33
CA SER A 99 -11.53 8.46 -15.75
C SER A 99 -12.17 9.82 -16.03
N MET A 100 -13.13 10.24 -15.19
CA MET A 100 -13.93 11.46 -15.39
C MET A 100 -13.53 12.63 -14.49
N TYR A 101 -12.73 12.40 -13.46
CA TYR A 101 -12.47 13.40 -12.42
C TYR A 101 -10.98 13.63 -12.19
N THR A 102 -10.59 14.90 -12.21
CA THR A 102 -9.25 15.35 -11.85
C THR A 102 -9.33 16.07 -10.50
N PRO A 103 -8.63 15.59 -9.45
CA PRO A 103 -8.61 16.23 -8.15
C PRO A 103 -8.02 17.65 -8.18
N SER A 104 -8.50 18.51 -7.28
CA SER A 104 -7.97 19.85 -7.05
C SER A 104 -6.44 19.85 -6.92
N GLU A 105 -5.77 20.92 -7.36
CA GLU A 105 -4.32 21.08 -7.22
C GLU A 105 -3.86 21.03 -5.75
N TYR A 106 -4.73 21.36 -4.81
CA TYR A 106 -4.47 21.37 -3.37
C TYR A 106 -4.69 20.00 -2.70
N ALA A 107 -5.35 19.06 -3.38
CA ALA A 107 -5.60 17.69 -2.88
C ALA A 107 -4.37 16.82 -3.07
N MET A 108 -3.54 16.69 -2.04
CA MET A 108 -2.30 15.89 -2.08
C MET A 108 -2.52 14.41 -1.75
N GLY A 109 -3.53 14.09 -0.95
CA GLY A 109 -3.90 12.72 -0.63
C GLY A 109 -4.81 12.09 -1.69
N PHE A 110 -4.62 10.79 -1.96
CA PHE A 110 -5.43 10.00 -2.89
C PHE A 110 -5.42 10.50 -4.35
N THR A 111 -4.36 11.19 -4.74
CA THR A 111 -4.17 11.77 -6.07
C THR A 111 -2.95 11.16 -6.72
N ASP A 112 -3.09 10.70 -7.97
CA ASP A 112 -2.00 10.12 -8.73
C ASP A 112 -0.85 11.13 -8.89
N GLY A 113 0.39 10.66 -8.78
CA GLY A 113 1.59 11.50 -8.88
C GLY A 113 1.86 12.42 -7.69
N ARG A 114 1.00 12.42 -6.64
CA ARG A 114 1.19 13.19 -5.41
C ARG A 114 1.44 12.28 -4.21
N SER A 115 2.15 12.78 -3.23
CA SER A 115 2.58 12.01 -2.06
C SER A 115 2.63 12.87 -0.80
N VAL A 116 2.94 12.25 0.32
CA VAL A 116 3.24 12.96 1.59
C VAL A 116 4.44 13.91 1.43
N VAL A 117 5.39 13.57 0.53
CA VAL A 117 6.54 14.44 0.20
C VAL A 117 6.07 15.68 -0.54
N THR A 118 5.28 15.54 -1.60
CA THR A 118 4.71 16.67 -2.35
C THR A 118 3.91 17.59 -1.43
N ASN A 119 3.12 17.01 -0.51
CA ASN A 119 2.38 17.76 0.49
C ASN A 119 3.30 18.57 1.40
N ALA A 120 4.35 17.95 1.94
CA ALA A 120 5.28 18.60 2.85
C ALA A 120 6.14 19.68 2.16
N THR A 121 6.52 19.45 0.89
CA THR A 121 7.35 20.38 0.10
C THR A 121 6.71 21.78 -0.01
N ALA A 122 5.39 21.86 -0.12
CA ALA A 122 4.66 23.13 -0.21
C ALA A 122 4.83 24.03 1.03
N HIS A 123 5.32 23.49 2.14
CA HIS A 123 5.39 24.17 3.44
C HIS A 123 6.83 24.36 3.96
N ILE A 124 7.84 24.06 3.15
CA ILE A 124 9.26 24.23 3.52
C ILE A 124 9.57 25.71 3.77
N GLY A 125 10.38 25.99 4.80
CA GLY A 125 10.92 27.32 5.09
C GLY A 125 9.91 28.29 5.70
N MET A 126 8.70 27.87 6.03
CA MET A 126 7.67 28.71 6.62
C MET A 126 7.88 28.93 8.12
N GLU A 127 7.58 30.13 8.61
CA GLU A 127 7.71 30.49 10.03
C GLU A 127 6.64 29.77 10.89
N TYR A 128 5.42 29.69 10.37
CA TYR A 128 4.28 29.08 11.05
C TYR A 128 3.64 28.01 10.18
N VAL A 129 3.27 26.87 10.81
CA VAL A 129 2.54 25.78 10.16
C VAL A 129 1.38 25.38 11.04
N LEU A 130 0.16 25.50 10.52
CA LEU A 130 -1.07 25.08 11.16
C LEU A 130 -1.55 23.78 10.51
N ASN A 131 -1.62 22.70 11.30
CA ASN A 131 -2.23 21.44 10.90
C ASN A 131 -3.62 21.32 11.54
N ILE A 132 -4.60 20.94 10.75
CA ILE A 132 -5.99 20.75 11.13
C ILE A 132 -6.43 19.37 10.70
N ASP A 133 -7.01 18.58 11.60
CA ASP A 133 -7.58 17.27 11.34
C ASP A 133 -9.12 17.38 11.32
N LEU A 134 -9.76 16.78 10.33
CA LEU A 134 -11.22 16.76 10.26
C LEU A 134 -11.77 15.52 10.99
N LYS A 135 -12.73 15.74 11.89
CA LYS A 135 -13.33 14.67 12.69
C LYS A 135 -14.21 13.78 11.80
N ASP A 136 -14.07 12.46 11.97
CA ASP A 136 -14.91 11.45 11.30
C ASP A 136 -15.07 11.68 9.80
N PHE A 137 -13.98 12.02 9.12
CA PHE A 137 -13.95 12.54 7.75
C PHE A 137 -14.77 11.72 6.75
N PHE A 138 -14.57 10.40 6.66
CA PHE A 138 -15.35 9.56 5.76
C PHE A 138 -16.82 9.46 6.18
N PRO A 139 -17.16 9.11 7.43
CA PRO A 139 -18.55 9.01 7.87
C PRO A 139 -19.30 10.34 7.93
N SER A 140 -18.63 11.49 7.86
CA SER A 140 -19.30 12.80 7.74
C SER A 140 -19.88 13.07 6.37
N ILE A 141 -19.50 12.27 5.36
CA ILE A 141 -20.00 12.40 4.00
C ILE A 141 -21.23 11.50 3.81
N HIS A 142 -22.41 12.12 3.81
CA HIS A 142 -23.70 11.44 3.61
C HIS A 142 -23.93 11.09 2.13
N GLN A 143 -24.64 9.99 1.89
CA GLN A 143 -25.00 9.50 0.56
C GLN A 143 -25.67 10.59 -0.30
N ALA A 144 -26.51 11.44 0.27
CA ALA A 144 -27.15 12.53 -0.44
C ALA A 144 -26.13 13.53 -1.06
N ARG A 145 -25.00 13.78 -0.38
CA ARG A 145 -23.93 14.62 -0.94
C ARG A 145 -23.24 13.94 -2.12
N VAL A 146 -22.97 12.63 -2.00
CA VAL A 146 -22.39 11.83 -3.08
C VAL A 146 -23.35 11.85 -4.29
N TRP A 147 -24.62 11.56 -4.07
CA TRP A 147 -25.65 11.56 -5.10
C TRP A 147 -25.75 12.90 -5.83
N LYS A 148 -25.79 14.02 -5.10
CA LYS A 148 -25.80 15.38 -5.69
C LYS A 148 -24.53 15.66 -6.47
N ARG A 149 -23.34 15.24 -5.96
CA ARG A 149 -22.05 15.46 -6.61
C ARG A 149 -21.97 14.76 -7.96
N LEU A 150 -22.55 13.56 -8.08
CA LEU A 150 -22.55 12.77 -9.30
C LEU A 150 -23.45 13.35 -10.41
N GLN A 151 -24.36 14.25 -10.10
CA GLN A 151 -25.28 14.89 -11.07
C GLN A 151 -24.75 16.21 -11.64
N VAL A 152 -23.64 16.72 -11.11
CA VAL A 152 -23.00 17.97 -11.57
C VAL A 152 -21.70 17.69 -12.29
N PRO A 153 -21.14 18.65 -13.06
CA PRO A 153 -19.85 18.48 -13.73
C PRO A 153 -18.75 18.01 -12.79
N PRO A 154 -17.84 17.12 -13.24
CA PRO A 154 -17.71 16.62 -14.63
C PRO A 154 -18.62 15.44 -14.97
N PHE A 155 -19.30 14.83 -13.98
CA PHE A 155 -20.04 13.59 -14.16
C PHE A 155 -21.37 13.77 -14.92
N LYS A 156 -22.22 14.65 -14.47
CA LYS A 156 -23.57 14.92 -15.05
C LYS A 156 -24.42 13.67 -15.25
N PHE A 157 -24.27 12.65 -14.38
CA PHE A 157 -25.05 11.44 -14.47
C PHE A 157 -26.55 11.71 -14.27
N ALA A 158 -27.38 11.03 -15.03
CA ALA A 158 -28.82 11.01 -14.81
C ALA A 158 -29.14 10.49 -13.38
N GLN A 159 -30.25 10.95 -12.83
CA GLN A 159 -30.67 10.62 -11.46
C GLN A 159 -30.64 9.11 -11.14
N PRO A 160 -31.14 8.20 -12.02
CA PRO A 160 -31.10 6.77 -11.74
C PRO A 160 -29.64 6.25 -11.60
N ILE A 161 -28.74 6.66 -12.47
CA ILE A 161 -27.32 6.25 -12.43
C ILE A 161 -26.62 6.80 -11.19
N ALA A 162 -26.84 8.09 -10.88
CA ALA A 162 -26.29 8.71 -9.68
C ALA A 162 -26.79 8.00 -8.40
N SER A 163 -28.04 7.54 -8.38
CA SER A 163 -28.62 6.80 -7.25
C SER A 163 -27.98 5.43 -7.07
N LEU A 164 -27.77 4.68 -8.15
CA LEU A 164 -27.10 3.39 -8.12
C LEU A 164 -25.63 3.54 -7.64
N LEU A 165 -24.89 4.49 -8.20
CA LEU A 165 -23.50 4.75 -7.84
C LEU A 165 -23.36 5.25 -6.40
N ALA A 166 -24.23 6.13 -5.93
CA ALA A 166 -24.22 6.57 -4.54
C ALA A 166 -24.59 5.43 -3.58
N GLY A 167 -25.54 4.57 -3.95
CA GLY A 167 -25.93 3.39 -3.18
C GLY A 167 -24.82 2.37 -3.04
N ILE A 168 -24.07 2.09 -4.12
CA ILE A 168 -22.95 1.13 -4.09
C ILE A 168 -21.78 1.65 -3.25
N CYS A 169 -21.53 2.97 -3.26
CA CYS A 169 -20.40 3.59 -2.57
C CYS A 169 -20.66 3.87 -1.09
N CYS A 170 -21.92 3.93 -0.65
CA CYS A 170 -22.28 4.25 0.73
C CYS A 170 -22.77 3.03 1.49
N MET A 171 -22.74 3.11 2.81
CA MET A 171 -23.24 2.09 3.72
C MET A 171 -24.25 2.68 4.71
N LYS A 172 -25.12 1.85 5.22
CA LYS A 172 -25.98 2.18 6.36
C LYS A 172 -25.17 2.09 7.66
N GLU A 173 -25.29 3.11 8.50
CA GLU A 173 -24.73 3.18 9.84
C GLU A 173 -25.86 3.61 10.80
N THR A 174 -26.04 2.88 11.89
CA THR A 174 -26.98 3.28 12.94
C THR A 174 -26.21 4.12 13.97
N ARG A 175 -26.65 5.34 14.19
CA ARG A 175 -26.11 6.26 15.20
C ARG A 175 -27.10 6.43 16.32
N GLU A 176 -26.58 6.53 17.52
CA GLU A 176 -27.35 6.79 18.74
C GLU A 176 -27.06 8.23 19.21
N ASP A 177 -28.11 8.99 19.46
CA ASP A 177 -28.01 10.33 20.01
C ASP A 177 -27.79 10.30 21.53
N GLU A 178 -27.55 11.45 22.13
CA GLU A 178 -27.36 11.58 23.60
C GLU A 178 -28.57 11.14 24.42
N LYS A 179 -29.73 11.00 23.79
CA LYS A 179 -31.00 10.57 24.42
C LYS A 179 -31.28 9.08 24.20
N GLY A 180 -30.35 8.35 23.54
CA GLY A 180 -30.50 6.93 23.23
C GLY A 180 -31.35 6.62 21.98
N ASN A 181 -31.79 7.63 21.22
CA ASN A 181 -32.55 7.40 19.99
C ASN A 181 -31.63 6.91 18.87
N LYS A 182 -32.02 5.82 18.23
CA LYS A 182 -31.28 5.24 17.11
C LYS A 182 -31.77 5.77 15.79
N THR A 183 -30.85 6.35 15.01
CA THR A 183 -31.15 6.89 13.67
C THR A 183 -30.23 6.23 12.64
N ASP A 184 -30.82 5.75 11.56
CA ASP A 184 -30.09 5.19 10.44
C ASP A 184 -29.62 6.31 9.49
N VAL A 185 -28.31 6.35 9.26
CA VAL A 185 -27.69 7.29 8.32
C VAL A 185 -26.94 6.51 7.24
N TYR A 186 -26.87 7.09 6.06
CA TYR A 186 -26.15 6.50 4.93
C TYR A 186 -24.90 7.33 4.66
N VAL A 187 -23.73 6.72 4.85
CA VAL A 187 -22.45 7.41 4.89
C VAL A 187 -21.38 6.69 4.08
N LEU A 188 -20.30 7.41 3.81
CA LEU A 188 -19.15 6.85 3.12
C LEU A 188 -18.33 5.96 4.08
N PRO A 189 -18.03 4.69 3.72
CA PRO A 189 -17.32 3.77 4.58
C PRO A 189 -15.81 4.10 4.64
N GLN A 190 -15.20 3.93 5.81
CA GLN A 190 -13.75 4.02 5.96
C GLN A 190 -13.08 2.67 5.63
N GLY A 191 -12.63 2.49 4.38
CA GLY A 191 -11.94 1.29 3.92
C GLY A 191 -12.48 0.68 2.63
N ALA A 192 -13.44 1.34 1.96
CA ALA A 192 -13.83 0.99 0.60
C ALA A 192 -12.91 1.64 -0.45
N PRO A 193 -12.65 0.98 -1.59
CA PRO A 193 -11.79 1.51 -2.66
C PRO A 193 -12.26 2.86 -3.23
N THR A 194 -13.56 3.11 -3.26
CA THR A 194 -14.18 4.32 -3.80
C THR A 194 -14.14 5.52 -2.85
N SER A 195 -14.00 5.28 -1.54
CA SER A 195 -14.07 6.35 -0.55
C SER A 195 -13.00 7.44 -0.75
N PRO A 196 -11.74 7.13 -1.06
CA PRO A 196 -10.70 8.14 -1.28
C PRO A 196 -11.02 9.14 -2.40
N ILE A 197 -11.43 8.66 -3.57
CA ILE A 197 -11.75 9.55 -4.69
C ILE A 197 -13.00 10.38 -4.41
N ILE A 198 -14.02 9.79 -3.81
CA ILE A 198 -15.27 10.49 -3.47
C ILE A 198 -15.00 11.61 -2.46
N THR A 199 -14.11 11.39 -1.48
CA THR A 199 -13.73 12.47 -0.56
C THR A 199 -13.10 13.65 -1.29
N ASN A 200 -12.24 13.41 -2.28
CA ASN A 200 -11.69 14.50 -3.10
C ASN A 200 -12.78 15.22 -3.89
N MET A 201 -13.70 14.47 -4.54
CA MET A 201 -14.82 15.06 -5.28
C MET A 201 -15.72 15.95 -4.42
N ILE A 202 -15.96 15.55 -3.17
CA ILE A 202 -16.78 16.32 -2.23
C ILE A 202 -16.03 17.54 -1.69
N CYS A 203 -14.72 17.42 -1.53
CA CYS A 203 -13.87 18.47 -1.00
C CYS A 203 -13.46 19.54 -2.05
N ASP A 204 -13.85 19.42 -3.32
CA ASP A 204 -13.53 20.45 -4.33
C ASP A 204 -13.97 21.86 -3.91
N LYS A 205 -15.18 21.99 -3.36
CA LYS A 205 -15.66 23.26 -2.85
C LYS A 205 -14.90 23.73 -1.60
N LEU A 206 -14.56 22.78 -0.72
CA LEU A 206 -13.75 23.07 0.45
C LEU A 206 -12.37 23.61 0.03
N ASP A 207 -11.69 22.89 -0.89
CA ASP A 207 -10.38 23.29 -1.41
C ASP A 207 -10.45 24.66 -2.12
N PHE A 208 -11.51 24.91 -2.88
CA PHE A 208 -11.74 26.21 -3.54
C PHE A 208 -11.83 27.36 -2.54
N TYR A 209 -12.63 27.23 -1.48
CA TYR A 209 -12.77 28.31 -0.49
C TYR A 209 -11.52 28.47 0.38
N LEU A 210 -10.92 27.35 0.83
CA LEU A 210 -9.72 27.40 1.68
C LEU A 210 -8.49 27.90 0.93
N SER A 211 -8.34 27.58 -0.35
CA SER A 211 -7.25 28.13 -1.16
C SER A 211 -7.38 29.64 -1.37
N ARG A 212 -8.61 30.15 -1.55
CA ARG A 212 -8.87 31.60 -1.64
C ARG A 212 -8.63 32.30 -0.30
N LEU A 213 -9.02 31.66 0.80
CA LEU A 213 -8.69 32.15 2.14
C LEU A 213 -7.17 32.24 2.34
N ALA A 214 -6.44 31.17 1.96
CA ALA A 214 -4.97 31.14 2.03
C ALA A 214 -4.34 32.28 1.21
N LYS A 215 -4.76 32.47 -0.04
CA LYS A 215 -4.27 33.57 -0.91
C LYS A 215 -4.50 34.93 -0.28
N ARG A 216 -5.67 35.19 0.31
CA ARG A 216 -5.98 36.46 0.97
C ARG A 216 -5.06 36.79 2.15
N PHE A 217 -4.61 35.77 2.86
CA PHE A 217 -3.70 35.92 4.01
C PHE A 217 -2.22 35.66 3.66
N ASN A 218 -1.90 35.51 2.37
CA ASN A 218 -0.55 35.17 1.87
C ASN A 218 0.04 33.93 2.52
N MET A 219 -0.70 32.80 2.43
CA MET A 219 -0.40 31.50 3.01
C MET A 219 -0.35 30.42 1.95
N ASN A 220 0.46 29.39 2.20
CA ASN A 220 0.36 28.13 1.47
C ASN A 220 -0.76 27.28 2.07
N TYR A 221 -1.45 26.53 1.22
CA TYR A 221 -2.53 25.63 1.58
C TYR A 221 -2.38 24.31 0.84
N THR A 222 -2.52 23.19 1.57
CA THR A 222 -2.67 21.87 1.00
C THR A 222 -3.61 21.00 1.86
N ARG A 223 -4.16 19.95 1.27
CA ARG A 223 -4.98 18.96 1.97
C ARG A 223 -4.52 17.54 1.63
N TYR A 224 -4.23 16.76 2.64
CA TYR A 224 -3.96 15.34 2.52
C TYR A 224 -5.06 14.52 3.22
N ALA A 225 -6.08 14.11 2.47
CA ALA A 225 -7.30 13.49 3.00
C ALA A 225 -8.02 14.40 4.02
N ASP A 226 -8.04 14.01 5.29
CA ASP A 226 -8.59 14.73 6.44
C ASP A 226 -7.59 15.72 7.06
N ASP A 227 -6.30 15.63 6.71
CA ASP A 227 -5.26 16.55 7.20
C ASP A 227 -5.18 17.80 6.31
N ILE A 228 -5.54 18.95 6.84
CA ILE A 228 -5.43 20.28 6.22
C ILE A 228 -4.20 20.98 6.78
N THR A 229 -3.37 21.53 5.90
CA THR A 229 -2.18 22.28 6.30
C THR A 229 -2.20 23.68 5.71
N PHE A 230 -2.01 24.69 6.58
CA PHE A 230 -1.69 26.07 6.20
C PHE A 230 -0.31 26.44 6.70
N SER A 231 0.43 27.25 5.94
CA SER A 231 1.69 27.79 6.41
C SER A 231 1.92 29.21 5.94
N SER A 232 2.64 29.99 6.74
CA SER A 232 2.88 31.43 6.49
C SER A 232 4.16 31.93 7.13
N MET A 233 4.66 33.06 6.62
CA MET A 233 5.78 33.80 7.23
C MET A 233 5.32 34.71 8.37
N ARG A 234 4.03 35.11 8.39
CA ARG A 234 3.48 36.00 9.41
C ARG A 234 2.48 35.28 10.31
N PHE A 235 2.41 35.72 11.55
CA PHE A 235 1.43 35.20 12.50
C PHE A 235 0.02 35.74 12.21
N VAL A 236 -0.89 34.84 11.80
CA VAL A 236 -2.30 35.16 11.48
C VAL A 236 -3.30 34.26 12.24
N TYR A 237 -2.82 33.46 13.16
CA TYR A 237 -3.52 32.32 13.79
C TYR A 237 -4.14 32.65 15.16
N GLY A 238 -4.35 33.93 15.48
CA GLY A 238 -5.05 34.32 16.72
C GLY A 238 -6.45 33.70 16.76
N ARG A 239 -6.85 33.12 17.90
CA ARG A 239 -8.14 32.39 18.05
C ARG A 239 -9.36 33.22 17.62
N SER A 240 -9.38 34.53 17.94
CA SER A 240 -10.42 35.49 17.53
C SER A 240 -10.06 36.25 16.24
N GLY A 241 -8.97 35.88 15.58
CA GLY A 241 -8.54 36.51 14.34
C GLY A 241 -9.43 36.18 13.15
N LYS A 242 -9.52 37.12 12.19
CA LYS A 242 -10.36 36.98 10.98
C LYS A 242 -10.08 35.67 10.21
N PHE A 243 -8.82 35.26 10.12
CA PHE A 243 -8.44 34.01 9.45
C PHE A 243 -9.10 32.79 10.11
N MET A 244 -8.95 32.65 11.45
CA MET A 244 -9.50 31.49 12.17
C MET A 244 -11.03 31.47 12.17
N GLN A 245 -11.68 32.63 12.27
CA GLN A 245 -13.14 32.74 12.19
C GLN A 245 -13.65 32.28 10.81
N GLU A 246 -13.07 32.73 9.73
CA GLU A 246 -13.47 32.34 8.38
C GLU A 246 -13.13 30.88 8.08
N LEU A 247 -11.98 30.41 8.52
CA LEU A 247 -11.59 29.01 8.41
C LEU A 247 -12.63 28.08 9.03
N GLN A 248 -13.02 28.36 10.28
CA GLN A 248 -14.04 27.58 11.00
C GLN A 248 -15.40 27.66 10.32
N ARG A 249 -15.80 28.85 9.86
CA ARG A 249 -17.03 29.06 9.09
C ARG A 249 -17.05 28.20 7.82
N ILE A 250 -16.00 28.28 6.99
CA ILE A 250 -15.91 27.52 5.74
C ILE A 250 -15.99 26.03 6.00
N ILE A 251 -15.21 25.50 6.94
CA ILE A 251 -15.21 24.06 7.26
C ILE A 251 -16.61 23.61 7.70
N LYS A 252 -17.27 24.38 8.57
CA LYS A 252 -18.64 24.09 9.05
C LYS A 252 -19.66 24.15 7.92
N GLU A 253 -19.62 25.16 7.07
CA GLU A 253 -20.52 25.32 5.91
C GLU A 253 -20.34 24.19 4.87
N GLN A 254 -19.14 23.63 4.77
CA GLN A 254 -18.88 22.46 3.94
C GLN A 254 -19.22 21.14 4.64
N GLY A 255 -19.87 21.19 5.82
CA GLY A 255 -20.38 20.02 6.53
C GLY A 255 -19.29 19.15 7.18
N PHE A 256 -18.17 19.78 7.57
CA PHE A 256 -17.11 19.12 8.31
C PHE A 256 -16.91 19.74 9.70
N THR A 257 -16.29 18.99 10.60
CA THR A 257 -16.00 19.43 11.95
C THR A 257 -14.51 19.32 12.22
N ILE A 258 -13.93 20.36 12.82
CA ILE A 258 -12.51 20.39 13.19
C ILE A 258 -12.31 19.49 14.42
N ASN A 259 -11.26 18.70 14.42
CA ASN A 259 -10.79 17.95 15.57
C ASN A 259 -9.80 18.81 16.37
N GLU A 260 -10.34 19.58 17.32
CA GLU A 260 -9.55 20.53 18.10
C GLU A 260 -8.39 19.87 18.85
N SER A 261 -8.56 18.63 19.33
CA SER A 261 -7.52 17.89 20.07
C SER A 261 -6.31 17.49 19.23
N LYS A 262 -6.44 17.51 17.88
CA LYS A 262 -5.38 17.22 16.94
C LYS A 262 -4.89 18.45 16.17
N THR A 263 -5.65 19.54 16.23
CA THR A 263 -5.25 20.82 15.60
C THR A 263 -4.05 21.39 16.33
N ARG A 264 -3.01 21.72 15.60
CA ARG A 264 -1.76 22.22 16.16
C ARG A 264 -1.12 23.31 15.31
N LEU A 265 -0.71 24.39 15.96
CA LEU A 265 0.12 25.43 15.38
C LEU A 265 1.59 25.18 15.77
N GLN A 266 2.47 25.15 14.80
CA GLN A 266 3.89 24.91 14.97
C GLN A 266 4.64 26.14 14.47
N ARG A 267 5.68 26.57 15.19
CA ARG A 267 6.52 27.71 14.84
C ARG A 267 7.93 27.24 14.51
N ARG A 268 8.60 27.96 13.61
CA ARG A 268 10.04 27.78 13.32
C ARG A 268 10.84 27.94 14.62
N GLY A 269 11.90 27.13 14.77
CA GLY A 269 12.61 26.98 16.05
C GLY A 269 12.14 25.77 16.85
N ASN A 270 10.89 25.32 16.64
CA ASN A 270 10.39 24.04 17.10
C ASN A 270 10.28 23.06 15.94
N ARG A 271 10.05 21.78 16.27
CA ARG A 271 9.81 20.76 15.24
C ARG A 271 8.53 21.06 14.49
N GLN A 272 8.65 21.39 13.21
CA GLN A 272 7.52 21.49 12.28
C GLN A 272 7.36 20.19 11.50
N GLU A 273 6.13 19.71 11.37
CA GLU A 273 5.82 18.43 10.75
C GLU A 273 4.54 18.53 9.92
N VAL A 274 4.57 18.01 8.68
CA VAL A 274 3.43 17.89 7.78
C VAL A 274 3.32 16.44 7.33
N THR A 275 2.17 15.79 7.58
CA THR A 275 1.91 14.37 7.25
C THR A 275 3.02 13.41 7.67
N GLY A 276 3.65 13.64 8.84
CA GLY A 276 4.71 12.79 9.37
C GLY A 276 6.12 13.11 8.86
N ILE A 277 6.26 14.08 7.96
CA ILE A 277 7.55 14.55 7.46
C ILE A 277 7.94 15.83 8.19
N ILE A 278 9.18 15.88 8.69
CA ILE A 278 9.74 17.07 9.30
C ILE A 278 10.09 18.06 8.18
N ILE A 279 9.61 19.29 8.32
CA ILE A 279 9.90 20.37 7.43
C ILE A 279 10.73 21.44 8.17
N SER A 280 11.81 21.87 7.55
CA SER A 280 12.64 22.99 8.01
C SER A 280 13.15 23.70 6.76
N ASP A 281 14.45 23.83 6.58
CA ASP A 281 15.04 24.30 5.33
C ASP A 281 15.01 23.22 4.22
N LYS A 282 14.85 21.97 4.63
CA LYS A 282 14.66 20.80 3.75
C LYS A 282 13.82 19.73 4.44
N LEU A 283 13.27 18.80 3.64
CA LEU A 283 12.52 17.67 4.15
C LEU A 283 13.41 16.71 4.94
N ASN A 284 12.87 16.17 6.01
CA ASN A 284 13.57 15.19 6.83
C ASN A 284 12.59 14.19 7.48
N VAL A 285 13.12 13.08 7.96
CA VAL A 285 12.39 12.13 8.80
C VAL A 285 12.74 12.38 10.26
N CYS A 286 11.91 11.87 11.20
CA CYS A 286 12.24 12.00 12.62
C CYS A 286 13.55 11.26 12.95
N GLN A 287 14.36 11.80 13.85
CA GLN A 287 15.65 11.22 14.25
C GLN A 287 15.52 9.76 14.73
N LYS A 288 14.41 9.44 15.41
CA LYS A 288 14.11 8.07 15.84
C LYS A 288 14.07 7.11 14.66
N TYR A 289 13.50 7.53 13.50
CA TYR A 289 13.40 6.69 12.32
C TYR A 289 14.78 6.28 11.78
N VAL A 290 15.69 7.24 11.65
CA VAL A 290 17.07 6.99 11.21
C VAL A 290 17.83 6.16 12.24
N ARG A 291 17.67 6.47 13.53
CA ARG A 291 18.30 5.74 14.63
C ARG A 291 17.86 4.28 14.67
N ASP A 292 16.59 4.00 14.47
CA ASP A 292 16.06 2.62 14.46
C ASP A 292 16.68 1.81 13.30
N ILE A 293 16.82 2.38 12.10
CA ILE A 293 17.51 1.72 10.97
C ILE A 293 18.99 1.49 11.32
N ARG A 294 19.68 2.52 11.80
CA ARG A 294 21.09 2.45 12.18
C ARG A 294 21.37 1.36 13.21
N ASN A 295 20.53 1.29 14.24
CA ASN A 295 20.67 0.30 15.31
C ASN A 295 20.48 -1.13 14.78
N ILE A 296 19.49 -1.36 13.92
CA ILE A 296 19.27 -2.68 13.34
C ILE A 296 20.46 -3.08 12.45
N LEU A 297 20.93 -2.19 11.57
CA LEU A 297 22.09 -2.45 10.71
C LEU A 297 23.39 -2.63 11.53
N TYR A 298 23.54 -1.93 12.65
CA TYR A 298 24.67 -2.13 13.57
C TYR A 298 24.63 -3.51 14.21
N MET A 299 23.45 -3.92 14.71
CA MET A 299 23.28 -5.24 15.32
C MET A 299 23.51 -6.37 14.33
N TRP A 300 23.03 -6.19 13.11
CA TRP A 300 23.24 -7.17 12.04
C TRP A 300 24.75 -7.30 11.69
N ASP A 301 25.43 -6.18 11.55
CA ASP A 301 26.87 -6.14 11.25
C ASP A 301 27.73 -6.77 12.37
N ARG A 302 27.41 -6.48 13.63
CA ARG A 302 28.22 -6.86 14.79
C ARG A 302 27.92 -8.26 15.32
N TYR A 303 26.65 -8.67 15.30
CA TYR A 303 26.17 -9.89 15.97
C TYR A 303 25.48 -10.86 15.02
N GLY A 304 25.41 -10.54 13.74
CA GLY A 304 24.79 -11.36 12.72
C GLY A 304 23.27 -11.14 12.58
N TYR A 305 22.73 -11.68 11.47
CA TYR A 305 21.34 -11.51 11.08
C TYR A 305 20.33 -12.00 12.13
N ASN A 306 20.56 -13.20 12.67
CA ASN A 306 19.63 -13.82 13.62
C ASN A 306 19.47 -13.01 14.92
N VAL A 307 20.55 -12.47 15.44
CA VAL A 307 20.50 -11.61 16.64
C VAL A 307 19.75 -10.32 16.35
N ALA A 308 20.02 -9.68 15.20
CA ALA A 308 19.32 -8.48 14.76
C ALA A 308 17.82 -8.76 14.57
N TYR A 309 17.47 -9.87 13.94
CA TYR A 309 16.08 -10.29 13.73
C TYR A 309 15.35 -10.54 15.05
N ASN A 310 15.92 -11.31 15.96
CA ASN A 310 15.30 -11.63 17.25
C ASN A 310 15.07 -10.38 18.12
N LYS A 311 15.93 -9.37 17.99
CA LYS A 311 15.74 -8.07 18.68
C LYS A 311 14.69 -7.19 18.00
N PHE A 312 14.61 -7.25 16.67
CA PHE A 312 13.67 -6.46 15.86
C PHE A 312 12.25 -6.98 15.95
N PHE A 313 12.05 -8.30 15.83
CA PHE A 313 10.73 -8.90 15.59
C PHE A 313 9.71 -8.66 16.69
N PRO A 314 10.02 -8.81 18.01
CA PRO A 314 9.05 -8.55 19.07
C PRO A 314 8.47 -7.14 19.01
N LYS A 315 9.34 -6.14 18.84
CA LYS A 315 8.95 -4.73 18.73
C LYS A 315 8.10 -4.48 17.48
N TYR A 316 8.47 -5.08 16.35
CA TYR A 316 7.70 -4.98 15.11
C TYR A 316 6.31 -5.58 15.26
N LYS A 317 6.19 -6.74 15.90
CA LYS A 317 4.92 -7.42 16.18
C LYS A 317 4.02 -6.56 17.09
N GLU A 318 4.58 -5.95 18.11
CA GLU A 318 3.85 -5.03 18.99
C GLU A 318 3.34 -3.79 18.24
N GLU A 319 4.20 -3.14 17.44
CA GLU A 319 3.86 -1.92 16.69
C GLU A 319 2.85 -2.19 15.55
N LYS A 320 2.92 -3.33 14.91
CA LYS A 320 2.07 -3.66 13.74
C LYS A 320 0.80 -4.43 14.08
N GLY A 321 0.71 -5.01 15.28
CA GLY A 321 -0.51 -5.61 15.85
C GLY A 321 -1.01 -6.88 15.18
N HIS A 322 -0.66 -7.15 13.92
CA HIS A 322 -1.05 -8.38 13.22
C HIS A 322 -0.15 -8.64 12.01
N VAL A 323 0.58 -9.71 12.10
CA VAL A 323 1.32 -10.26 10.97
C VAL A 323 0.49 -11.43 10.44
N LYS A 324 -0.35 -11.17 9.42
CA LYS A 324 -1.33 -12.18 8.95
C LYS A 324 -0.73 -13.33 8.15
N LYS A 325 0.48 -13.17 7.60
CA LYS A 325 1.08 -14.16 6.68
C LYS A 325 2.54 -14.41 7.02
N GLY A 326 2.79 -15.00 8.18
CA GLY A 326 4.15 -15.33 8.62
C GLY A 326 4.93 -14.13 9.17
N ASN A 327 6.15 -14.42 9.61
CA ASN A 327 7.04 -13.40 10.16
C ASN A 327 7.64 -12.57 9.02
N PRO A 328 7.67 -11.23 9.13
CA PRO A 328 8.28 -10.39 8.10
C PRO A 328 9.78 -10.66 8.04
N ASP A 329 10.31 -10.73 6.84
CA ASP A 329 11.75 -10.74 6.64
C ASP A 329 12.34 -9.37 7.00
N LEU A 330 13.43 -9.38 7.78
CA LEU A 330 14.12 -8.17 8.20
C LEU A 330 14.69 -7.39 7.01
N ILE A 331 15.18 -8.09 5.97
CA ILE A 331 15.70 -7.49 4.74
C ILE A 331 14.63 -6.62 4.11
N ASN A 332 13.45 -7.18 3.85
CA ASN A 332 12.34 -6.45 3.23
C ASN A 332 11.87 -5.27 4.07
N VAL A 333 11.86 -5.41 5.38
CA VAL A 333 11.44 -4.31 6.27
C VAL A 333 12.47 -3.18 6.27
N ILE A 334 13.75 -3.49 6.27
CA ILE A 334 14.81 -2.46 6.20
C ILE A 334 14.83 -1.81 4.83
N ASP A 335 14.72 -2.58 3.75
CA ASP A 335 14.63 -2.05 2.40
C ASP A 335 13.47 -1.07 2.26
N GLY A 336 12.25 -1.46 2.67
CA GLY A 336 11.10 -0.56 2.67
C GLY A 336 11.31 0.72 3.53
N LYS A 337 12.04 0.61 4.65
CA LYS A 337 12.41 1.79 5.45
C LYS A 337 13.44 2.68 4.74
N LEU A 338 14.41 2.11 4.05
CA LEU A 338 15.41 2.84 3.27
C LEU A 338 14.77 3.51 2.05
N MET A 339 13.85 2.84 1.37
CA MET A 339 13.07 3.43 0.26
C MET A 339 12.24 4.64 0.72
N TYR A 340 11.60 4.55 1.90
CA TYR A 340 10.92 5.72 2.48
C TYR A 340 11.90 6.85 2.81
N LEU A 341 13.08 6.53 3.36
CA LEU A 341 14.13 7.52 3.65
C LEU A 341 14.61 8.20 2.35
N LYS A 342 14.85 7.43 1.28
CA LYS A 342 15.17 7.91 -0.07
C LYS A 342 14.08 8.84 -0.60
N MET A 343 12.81 8.44 -0.49
CA MET A 343 11.67 9.23 -0.95
C MET A 343 11.62 10.61 -0.27
N VAL A 344 11.92 10.69 1.04
CA VAL A 344 11.84 11.96 1.80
C VAL A 344 13.06 12.83 1.63
N LYS A 345 14.28 12.25 1.68
CA LYS A 345 15.53 13.00 1.72
C LYS A 345 16.25 13.13 0.39
N GLY A 346 15.85 12.35 -0.59
CA GLY A 346 16.52 12.23 -1.89
C GLY A 346 17.57 11.11 -1.93
N GLU A 347 17.92 10.71 -3.14
CA GLU A 347 18.87 9.64 -3.40
C GLU A 347 20.32 10.00 -2.99
N GLU A 348 20.68 11.27 -3.16
CA GLU A 348 22.02 11.80 -2.88
C GLU A 348 22.22 12.18 -1.40
N ASP A 349 21.21 12.00 -0.54
CA ASP A 349 21.35 12.32 0.89
C ASP A 349 22.40 11.43 1.55
N SER A 350 23.39 12.03 2.19
CA SER A 350 24.54 11.33 2.81
C SER A 350 24.13 10.30 3.86
N VAL A 351 23.02 10.53 4.58
CA VAL A 351 22.51 9.57 5.57
C VAL A 351 21.89 8.38 4.87
N TYR A 352 21.06 8.62 3.83
CA TYR A 352 20.49 7.56 3.03
C TYR A 352 21.59 6.72 2.39
N THR A 353 22.51 7.35 1.62
CA THR A 353 23.58 6.66 0.90
C THR A 353 24.41 5.77 1.82
N ARG A 354 24.83 6.31 2.98
CA ARG A 354 25.62 5.55 3.96
C ARG A 354 24.87 4.33 4.52
N LEU A 355 23.59 4.50 4.88
CA LEU A 355 22.78 3.41 5.44
C LEU A 355 22.41 2.38 4.38
N HIS A 356 22.12 2.82 3.16
CA HIS A 356 21.82 1.94 2.03
C HIS A 356 23.05 1.13 1.61
N THR A 357 24.24 1.76 1.48
CA THR A 357 25.50 1.05 1.19
C THR A 357 25.80 0.00 2.27
N LYS A 358 25.61 0.35 3.56
CA LYS A 358 25.78 -0.60 4.65
C LYS A 358 24.77 -1.75 4.56
N PHE A 359 23.51 -1.45 4.24
CA PHE A 359 22.47 -2.46 4.07
C PHE A 359 22.80 -3.42 2.92
N ILE A 360 23.16 -2.90 1.74
CA ILE A 360 23.54 -3.72 0.58
C ILE A 360 24.75 -4.62 0.90
N LYS A 361 25.76 -4.05 1.59
CA LYS A 361 26.93 -4.85 2.03
C LYS A 361 26.53 -6.00 2.96
N LEU A 362 25.60 -5.77 3.89
CA LEU A 362 25.13 -6.79 4.82
C LEU A 362 24.20 -7.81 4.15
N ALA A 363 23.32 -7.34 3.27
CA ALA A 363 22.41 -8.20 2.52
C ALA A 363 23.15 -9.10 1.51
N ASN A 364 24.30 -8.62 0.98
CA ASN A 364 25.17 -9.36 0.06
C ASN A 364 26.31 -10.09 0.79
N LYS A 365 26.46 -9.90 2.10
CA LYS A 365 27.48 -10.61 2.88
C LYS A 365 27.03 -12.07 3.03
N ASP A 366 27.94 -12.98 2.74
CA ASP A 366 27.75 -14.41 2.96
C ASP A 366 27.34 -14.70 4.41
N VAL A 367 26.07 -14.77 4.65
CA VAL A 367 25.56 -15.27 5.91
C VAL A 367 25.21 -16.74 5.69
N ILE A 368 26.18 -17.60 5.90
CA ILE A 368 25.85 -19.00 6.22
C ILE A 368 25.24 -18.94 7.61
N ALA A 369 23.94 -18.74 7.67
CA ALA A 369 23.21 -18.79 8.91
C ALA A 369 22.38 -20.07 8.91
N GLU A 370 22.61 -20.92 9.87
CA GLU A 370 21.64 -21.94 10.20
C GLU A 370 20.36 -21.25 10.69
N LYS A 371 19.30 -21.41 9.93
CA LYS A 371 17.97 -20.94 10.31
C LYS A 371 17.08 -22.14 10.57
N THR A 372 16.32 -22.06 11.63
CA THR A 372 15.26 -23.03 11.91
C THR A 372 13.91 -22.37 11.66
N ASN A 373 13.11 -22.92 10.75
CA ASN A 373 11.76 -22.42 10.51
C ASN A 373 10.79 -22.79 11.63
N SER A 374 9.57 -22.26 11.60
CA SER A 374 8.52 -22.57 12.57
C SER A 374 8.09 -24.04 12.63
N LYS A 375 8.58 -24.89 11.72
CA LYS A 375 8.34 -26.33 11.66
C LYS A 375 9.53 -27.14 12.15
N GLY A 376 10.54 -26.50 12.76
CA GLY A 376 11.74 -27.17 13.26
C GLY A 376 12.73 -27.62 12.18
N VAL A 377 12.58 -27.16 10.94
CA VAL A 377 13.51 -27.51 9.84
C VAL A 377 14.66 -26.51 9.82
N THR A 378 15.87 -27.00 10.02
CA THR A 378 17.12 -26.21 9.93
C THR A 378 17.60 -26.13 8.47
N TYR A 379 17.91 -24.94 8.00
CA TYR A 379 18.43 -24.70 6.65
C TYR A 379 19.62 -23.71 6.68
N LEU A 380 20.49 -23.83 5.68
CA LEU A 380 21.62 -22.93 5.47
C LEU A 380 21.25 -21.90 4.40
N GLU A 381 21.46 -20.62 4.68
CA GLU A 381 21.20 -19.53 3.75
C GLU A 381 22.53 -18.96 3.22
N THR A 382 22.64 -18.84 1.91
CA THR A 382 23.80 -18.22 1.23
C THR A 382 23.35 -17.11 0.30
N THR A 383 24.21 -16.11 0.06
CA THR A 383 23.91 -14.95 -0.77
C THR A 383 24.47 -15.11 -2.17
N GLY A 384 23.61 -15.11 -3.18
CA GLY A 384 23.98 -15.04 -4.60
C GLY A 384 24.57 -16.32 -5.19
N ILE A 385 24.22 -16.62 -6.44
CA ILE A 385 24.74 -17.81 -7.15
C ILE A 385 26.26 -17.70 -7.35
N ALA A 386 26.73 -16.56 -7.84
CA ALA A 386 28.17 -16.38 -8.12
C ALA A 386 29.04 -16.49 -6.88
N ASP A 387 28.57 -15.98 -5.74
CA ASP A 387 29.29 -16.08 -4.46
C ASP A 387 29.25 -17.50 -3.91
N PHE A 388 28.10 -18.19 -4.07
CA PHE A 388 27.98 -19.61 -3.71
C PHE A 388 28.90 -20.48 -4.55
N GLU A 389 28.93 -20.30 -5.88
CA GLU A 389 29.80 -21.04 -6.80
C GLU A 389 31.27 -20.85 -6.46
N LYS A 390 31.69 -19.60 -6.24
CA LYS A 390 33.07 -19.24 -5.89
C LYS A 390 33.51 -19.84 -4.56
N LYS A 391 32.64 -19.73 -3.53
CA LYS A 391 32.95 -20.17 -2.18
C LYS A 391 33.04 -21.70 -2.07
N ASN A 392 32.18 -22.40 -2.79
CA ASN A 392 32.09 -23.86 -2.71
C ASN A 392 32.80 -24.57 -3.86
N SER A 393 33.56 -23.82 -4.69
CA SER A 393 34.24 -24.36 -5.87
C SER A 393 33.36 -25.26 -6.72
N THR A 394 32.10 -24.84 -6.90
CA THR A 394 31.10 -25.58 -7.65
C THR A 394 30.46 -24.68 -8.71
N LYS A 395 29.80 -25.28 -9.67
CA LYS A 395 29.02 -24.58 -10.68
C LYS A 395 27.58 -25.03 -10.63
N ILE A 396 26.66 -24.09 -10.70
CA ILE A 396 25.22 -24.40 -10.72
C ILE A 396 24.76 -24.46 -12.17
N ILE A 397 24.18 -25.58 -12.55
CA ILE A 397 23.63 -25.81 -13.88
C ILE A 397 22.12 -25.85 -13.77
N PHE A 398 21.42 -25.06 -14.57
CA PHE A 398 19.97 -25.04 -14.62
C PHE A 398 19.45 -25.90 -15.78
N ALA A 399 18.41 -26.64 -15.53
CA ALA A 399 17.78 -27.52 -16.52
C ALA A 399 16.26 -27.43 -16.45
N ILE A 400 15.61 -27.66 -17.58
CA ILE A 400 14.16 -27.77 -17.71
C ILE A 400 13.83 -29.20 -18.14
N SER A 401 12.97 -29.90 -17.39
CA SER A 401 12.51 -31.23 -17.76
C SER A 401 11.52 -31.17 -18.92
N GLU A 402 11.28 -32.32 -19.59
CA GLU A 402 10.26 -32.45 -20.65
C GLU A 402 8.85 -32.06 -20.18
N LYS A 403 8.56 -32.17 -18.88
CA LYS A 403 7.30 -31.74 -18.26
C LYS A 403 7.28 -30.24 -17.87
N GLY A 404 8.33 -29.47 -18.22
CA GLY A 404 8.44 -28.05 -17.93
C GLY A 404 8.75 -27.71 -16.48
N HIS A 405 9.32 -28.63 -15.70
CA HIS A 405 9.82 -28.38 -14.36
C HIS A 405 11.26 -27.87 -14.43
N HIS A 406 11.57 -26.85 -13.64
CA HIS A 406 12.89 -26.23 -13.59
C HIS A 406 13.71 -26.80 -12.44
N TYR A 407 14.96 -27.12 -12.69
CA TYR A 407 15.90 -27.71 -11.75
C TYR A 407 17.23 -26.96 -11.75
N ALA A 408 17.89 -26.94 -10.58
CA ALA A 408 19.29 -26.52 -10.44
C ALA A 408 20.13 -27.71 -10.01
N TYR A 409 21.20 -28.03 -10.74
CA TYR A 409 22.15 -29.09 -10.43
C TYR A 409 23.50 -28.49 -10.03
N PHE A 410 24.11 -29.03 -9.00
CA PHE A 410 25.49 -28.70 -8.60
C PHE A 410 26.08 -29.80 -7.72
N VAL A 411 27.42 -29.77 -7.58
CA VAL A 411 28.18 -30.70 -6.75
C VAL A 411 28.75 -29.93 -5.56
N LEU A 412 28.51 -30.40 -4.35
CA LEU A 412 29.03 -29.82 -3.12
C LEU A 412 29.61 -30.93 -2.23
N ASN A 413 30.88 -30.81 -1.83
CA ASN A 413 31.56 -31.81 -1.02
C ASN A 413 31.40 -33.23 -1.59
N GLU A 414 31.65 -33.38 -2.90
CA GLU A 414 31.52 -34.63 -3.66
C GLU A 414 30.12 -35.21 -3.76
N LYS A 415 29.12 -34.56 -3.17
CA LYS A 415 27.73 -34.96 -3.28
C LYS A 415 27.02 -34.18 -4.38
N LYS A 416 26.27 -34.91 -5.20
CA LYS A 416 25.46 -34.33 -6.28
C LYS A 416 24.12 -33.88 -5.73
N PHE A 417 23.73 -32.66 -6.06
CA PHE A 417 22.45 -32.09 -5.64
C PHE A 417 21.65 -31.68 -6.88
N LEU A 418 20.41 -32.09 -6.92
CA LEU A 418 19.45 -31.64 -7.90
C LEU A 418 18.23 -31.07 -7.15
N VAL A 419 17.82 -29.89 -7.49
CA VAL A 419 16.85 -29.10 -6.75
C VAL A 419 15.79 -28.56 -7.67
N SER A 420 14.52 -28.67 -7.29
CA SER A 420 13.43 -28.02 -8.01
C SER A 420 13.47 -26.52 -7.74
N VAL A 421 13.41 -25.71 -8.83
CA VAL A 421 13.32 -24.26 -8.78
C VAL A 421 11.96 -23.77 -9.27
N ASN A 422 11.58 -22.57 -8.92
CA ASN A 422 10.25 -22.05 -9.22
C ASN A 422 10.03 -21.91 -10.75
N LYS A 423 8.84 -22.30 -11.23
CA LYS A 423 8.45 -22.31 -12.66
C LYS A 423 8.60 -20.98 -13.41
N SER A 424 8.83 -19.87 -12.71
CA SER A 424 9.00 -18.55 -13.34
C SER A 424 10.43 -18.23 -13.74
N LEU A 425 11.38 -19.15 -13.56
CA LEU A 425 12.79 -18.98 -13.90
C LEU A 425 13.10 -19.62 -15.24
N THR A 426 13.59 -18.85 -16.21
CA THR A 426 14.25 -19.37 -17.40
C THR A 426 15.75 -19.46 -17.17
N ILE A 427 16.45 -20.40 -17.82
CA ILE A 427 17.90 -20.59 -17.64
C ILE A 427 18.68 -19.29 -17.93
N GLU A 428 18.24 -18.50 -18.89
CA GLU A 428 18.85 -17.24 -19.29
C GLU A 428 18.63 -16.10 -18.27
N GLU A 429 17.46 -16.07 -17.61
CA GLU A 429 17.13 -15.09 -16.55
C GLU A 429 17.91 -15.34 -15.29
N GLU A 430 18.29 -16.58 -15.01
CA GLU A 430 18.99 -16.97 -13.79
C GLU A 430 20.49 -16.69 -13.80
N GLN A 431 21.09 -16.60 -14.96
CA GLN A 431 22.45 -16.08 -15.10
C GLN A 431 22.52 -14.58 -14.83
N ASN A 432 21.37 -13.88 -14.78
CA ASN A 432 21.25 -12.45 -14.66
C ASN A 432 20.60 -11.97 -13.34
N LYS A 433 21.46 -11.66 -12.35
CA LYS A 433 21.27 -10.49 -11.45
C LYS A 433 20.22 -10.52 -10.35
N ASP A 434 19.17 -11.35 -10.37
CA ASP A 434 18.04 -11.21 -9.45
C ASP A 434 17.97 -12.25 -8.33
N ILE A 435 18.94 -13.13 -8.25
CA ILE A 435 19.04 -14.12 -7.19
C ILE A 435 19.76 -13.54 -6.00
N LEU A 436 19.05 -13.41 -4.88
CA LEU A 436 19.59 -12.86 -3.64
C LEU A 436 20.25 -13.90 -2.76
N ALA A 437 19.74 -15.12 -2.76
CA ALA A 437 20.24 -16.18 -1.93
C ALA A 437 19.81 -17.57 -2.41
N ILE A 438 20.61 -18.58 -2.09
CA ILE A 438 20.25 -19.99 -2.21
C ILE A 438 20.26 -20.59 -0.80
N SER A 439 19.18 -21.22 -0.39
CA SER A 439 19.07 -21.86 0.93
C SER A 439 18.96 -23.36 0.81
N THR A 440 19.62 -24.11 1.68
CA THR A 440 19.38 -25.55 1.83
C THR A 440 18.34 -25.80 2.90
N CYS A 441 17.36 -26.64 2.60
CA CYS A 441 16.37 -27.10 3.57
C CYS A 441 16.39 -28.61 3.63
N ARG A 442 16.01 -29.16 4.81
CA ARG A 442 15.71 -30.59 4.95
C ARG A 442 14.20 -30.76 5.09
N GLY A 443 13.60 -31.55 4.20
CA GLY A 443 12.19 -31.91 4.23
C GLY A 443 11.84 -32.95 5.29
N LYS A 444 10.56 -33.24 5.45
CA LYS A 444 10.04 -34.24 6.42
C LYS A 444 10.70 -35.63 6.34
N ASN A 445 11.29 -35.97 5.20
CA ASN A 445 11.96 -37.26 4.96
C ASN A 445 13.49 -37.12 4.95
N ASP A 446 14.02 -36.10 5.62
CA ASP A 446 15.46 -35.81 5.70
C ASP A 446 16.16 -35.60 4.33
N LYS A 447 15.38 -35.46 3.25
CA LYS A 447 15.92 -35.17 1.91
C LYS A 447 16.24 -33.70 1.82
N PRO A 448 17.49 -33.35 1.48
CA PRO A 448 17.86 -31.93 1.28
C PRO A 448 17.17 -31.38 0.04
N PHE A 449 16.67 -30.15 0.16
CA PHE A 449 16.21 -29.37 -0.98
C PHE A 449 16.70 -27.92 -0.84
N TRP A 450 16.76 -27.24 -1.97
CA TRP A 450 17.27 -25.89 -2.06
C TRP A 450 16.17 -24.92 -2.43
N LEU A 451 16.31 -23.70 -1.94
CA LEU A 451 15.42 -22.60 -2.24
C LEU A 451 16.24 -21.48 -2.85
N ILE A 452 15.79 -21.00 -4.01
CA ILE A 452 16.37 -19.82 -4.65
C ILE A 452 15.49 -18.62 -4.30
N HIS A 453 16.09 -17.67 -3.61
CA HIS A 453 15.44 -16.41 -3.23
C HIS A 453 15.69 -15.36 -4.31
N ARG A 454 14.63 -14.79 -4.86
CA ARG A 454 14.70 -13.71 -5.84
C ARG A 454 14.45 -12.33 -5.21
N LYS A 455 14.97 -11.30 -5.87
CA LYS A 455 14.82 -9.91 -5.48
C LYS A 455 13.37 -9.41 -5.48
N ASP A 456 12.55 -9.98 -6.33
CA ASP A 456 11.15 -9.61 -6.57
C ASP A 456 10.11 -10.47 -5.82
N LYS A 457 10.50 -11.63 -5.28
CA LYS A 457 9.57 -12.54 -4.58
C LYS A 457 10.20 -13.22 -3.38
N VAL A 458 9.97 -12.67 -2.22
CA VAL A 458 10.22 -13.35 -0.93
C VAL A 458 8.99 -14.22 -0.61
N MET A 459 8.74 -15.26 -1.36
CA MET A 459 7.81 -16.32 -0.96
C MET A 459 8.36 -17.66 -1.41
N VAL A 460 8.59 -18.46 -0.43
CA VAL A 460 8.98 -19.86 -0.58
C VAL A 460 7.71 -20.72 -0.58
N PRO A 461 7.24 -21.20 -1.73
CA PRO A 461 6.33 -22.34 -1.70
C PRO A 461 7.12 -23.56 -1.27
N PRO A 462 6.53 -24.52 -0.56
CA PRO A 462 7.14 -25.82 -0.39
C PRO A 462 7.44 -26.39 -1.78
N PRO A 463 8.62 -27.01 -2.00
CA PRO A 463 8.92 -27.62 -3.27
C PRO A 463 7.86 -28.65 -3.61
N PRO A 464 7.45 -28.78 -4.86
CA PRO A 464 6.63 -29.91 -5.29
C PRO A 464 7.37 -31.21 -4.95
N ALA A 465 6.63 -32.24 -4.61
CA ALA A 465 7.21 -33.57 -4.39
C ALA A 465 8.06 -33.94 -5.61
N ILE A 466 9.33 -34.24 -5.36
CA ILE A 466 10.27 -34.58 -6.44
C ILE A 466 9.89 -35.98 -6.93
N ASP A 467 9.53 -36.06 -8.22
CA ASP A 467 9.38 -37.35 -8.88
C ASP A 467 10.80 -37.89 -9.13
N VAL A 468 11.13 -39.03 -8.48
CA VAL A 468 12.48 -39.61 -8.53
C VAL A 468 12.84 -40.07 -9.94
N ASP A 469 11.86 -40.50 -10.76
CA ASP A 469 12.09 -40.95 -12.13
C ASP A 469 12.36 -39.79 -13.08
N GLU A 470 11.67 -38.68 -12.87
CA GLU A 470 11.95 -37.41 -13.59
C GLU A 470 13.32 -36.85 -13.20
N LEU A 471 13.69 -36.96 -11.92
CA LEU A 471 14.99 -36.59 -11.37
C LEU A 471 16.16 -37.35 -12.08
N ASN A 472 16.03 -38.67 -12.21
CA ASN A 472 17.05 -39.47 -12.84
C ASN A 472 17.21 -39.16 -14.33
N LYS A 473 16.13 -38.94 -15.06
CA LYS A 473 16.16 -38.53 -16.49
C LYS A 473 16.88 -37.20 -16.71
N VAL A 474 16.65 -36.23 -15.84
CA VAL A 474 17.35 -34.93 -15.91
C VAL A 474 18.82 -35.08 -15.54
N LEU A 475 19.17 -35.90 -14.53
CA LEU A 475 20.53 -36.22 -14.19
C LEU A 475 21.28 -36.90 -15.36
N ASP A 476 20.66 -37.88 -16.00
CA ASP A 476 21.24 -38.59 -17.14
C ASP A 476 21.44 -37.67 -18.35
N SER A 477 20.50 -36.76 -18.60
CA SER A 477 20.64 -35.77 -19.67
C SER A 477 21.77 -34.77 -19.41
N LEU A 478 21.99 -34.37 -18.15
CA LEU A 478 23.05 -33.45 -17.75
C LEU A 478 24.43 -34.12 -17.72
N LEU A 479 24.50 -35.40 -17.34
CA LEU A 479 25.75 -36.15 -17.29
C LEU A 479 26.25 -36.58 -18.67
N ASN A 480 25.35 -36.69 -19.66
CA ASN A 480 25.69 -36.98 -21.07
C ASN A 480 26.07 -35.73 -21.87
N THR A 481 25.97 -34.55 -21.32
CA THR A 481 26.29 -33.27 -21.98
C THR A 481 27.67 -32.71 -21.55
N TYR A 482 28.36 -33.39 -20.66
CA TYR A 482 29.73 -33.14 -20.18
C TYR A 482 30.51 -34.50 -20.25
#